data_a057638934f14acd42d02c2d1343a56c
#
_entry.id   a057638934f14acd42d02c2d1343a56c
#
_cell.length_a   1.000
_cell.length_b   1.000
_cell.length_c   1.000
_cell.angle_alpha   90.00
_cell.angle_beta   90.00
_cell.angle_gamma   90.00
#
_symmetry.space_group_name_H-M   'P 1'
#
loop_
_entity.id
_entity.type
_entity.pdbx_description
1 polymer ?
#
loop_
_entity_poly.entity_id
_entity_poly.type
_entity_poly.pdbx_seq_one_letter_code
_entity_poly.pdbx_strand_id
1 'polypeptide(L)'
;EKFNPKTISTDLGNLNVIWNSYISYQKFQRYVNGEIEKNEFFDYIIKNKSENISCFPFYGSDMEIFGYKNPVLGLEGTGKEIDRFREILDKIEKDDEISFILPSEVPNNFKPDGEINLKSARFSILGKKQDKFTVTRWATCGRDNSKSNSLCYNALKKIRILYGINKDNDERKKLLSELCDCWGSDFRTHAVEEKHSKFNHIISVLNEKLNVKIINEKKLIKNNEEGDIVIFNPNDSDWNQLPIEIDLRFDSNKINKEFDVLSNDKKIISQIEDKQKSKDGSLRSVKLVIQPFIKSRTSIVIKLVEKVNYQDKISIENNSASTKNVDLELLEKRGATISKLKFPQINEKSLLGFLEHGTYEDTKLSPDFYSGHTVAFDRNTNKITDLGNSKIFAIETDSPIRKILFSEVNLPIGHLKKIYYIYENEPRVDIKLIFDFKEFKPASFRTGILTFSPLAFNKEEISYTTHNGGEMIDHKITEENIMQDESTDPRLTSNGCLGSTEGIIDFGDNEKGITIFTDKSDWYSVPMINYQHIDKEKFFFRISNSFAELDDTSMTWWKGRKEIKFSVLGRKEDKNENFQKCKMMFLGLVCISNNDEIRVSD
;
A
#
# COMPACT_ATOMS: atom_id res chain seq x y z
N GLU A 1 29.51 -10.90 21.32
CA GLU A 1 30.59 -10.85 20.32
C GLU A 1 30.10 -10.16 19.05
N LYS A 2 30.97 -9.34 18.43
CA LYS A 2 30.53 -8.34 17.42
C LYS A 2 29.89 -8.95 16.18
N PHE A 3 30.27 -10.11 15.73
CA PHE A 3 29.79 -10.73 14.50
C PHE A 3 29.20 -12.13 14.71
N ASN A 4 28.97 -12.53 15.95
CA ASN A 4 28.28 -13.78 16.19
C ASN A 4 26.89 -13.77 15.60
N PRO A 5 26.39 -14.90 15.10
CA PRO A 5 25.02 -15.00 14.62
C PRO A 5 24.03 -14.56 15.69
N LYS A 6 22.90 -14.06 15.25
CA LYS A 6 21.75 -13.72 16.09
C LYS A 6 20.53 -14.53 15.64
N THR A 7 19.53 -14.57 16.47
CA THR A 7 18.25 -15.22 16.14
C THR A 7 17.16 -14.16 16.02
N ILE A 8 16.27 -14.33 15.07
CA ILE A 8 15.00 -13.63 15.00
C ILE A 8 13.90 -14.65 15.26
N SER A 9 13.09 -14.40 16.27
CA SER A 9 11.92 -15.23 16.55
C SER A 9 10.72 -14.75 15.74
N THR A 10 10.03 -15.68 15.11
CA THR A 10 8.81 -15.43 14.33
C THR A 10 7.74 -16.45 14.68
N ASP A 11 6.49 -16.19 14.33
CA ASP A 11 5.37 -17.13 14.52
C ASP A 11 5.57 -18.47 13.76
N LEU A 12 6.48 -18.51 12.80
CA LEU A 12 6.81 -19.68 11.99
C LEU A 12 8.09 -20.41 12.47
N GLY A 13 8.72 -19.91 13.54
CA GLY A 13 9.97 -20.44 14.09
C GLY A 13 11.11 -19.44 14.10
N ASN A 14 12.28 -19.89 14.48
CA ASN A 14 13.46 -19.07 14.60
C ASN A 14 14.26 -19.01 13.29
N LEU A 15 14.73 -17.81 12.94
CA LEU A 15 15.60 -17.56 11.80
C LEU A 15 16.97 -17.10 12.31
N ASN A 16 18.04 -17.78 11.87
CA ASN A 16 19.39 -17.34 12.15
C ASN A 16 19.80 -16.22 11.21
N VAL A 17 20.41 -15.18 11.77
CA VAL A 17 20.93 -14.02 11.05
C VAL A 17 22.42 -13.96 11.20
N ILE A 18 23.12 -13.81 10.09
CA ILE A 18 24.56 -13.56 10.03
C ILE A 18 24.82 -12.11 9.63
N TRP A 19 25.95 -11.59 10.06
CA TRP A 19 26.30 -10.20 9.83
C TRP A 19 27.04 -9.98 8.52
N ASN A 20 26.80 -8.81 7.93
CA ASN A 20 27.66 -8.23 6.93
C ASN A 20 28.37 -6.98 7.52
N SER A 21 29.58 -6.67 7.07
CA SER A 21 30.31 -5.49 7.50
C SER A 21 30.53 -4.52 6.36
N TYR A 22 29.90 -3.36 6.45
CA TYR A 22 30.05 -2.29 5.46
C TYR A 22 31.53 -1.87 5.28
N ILE A 23 32.29 -1.76 6.39
CA ILE A 23 33.69 -1.37 6.35
C ILE A 23 34.53 -2.47 5.70
N SER A 24 34.25 -3.75 6.02
CA SER A 24 34.99 -4.89 5.48
C SER A 24 34.87 -4.96 3.96
N TYR A 25 33.64 -4.93 3.42
CA TYR A 25 33.50 -5.02 1.98
C TYR A 25 34.02 -3.78 1.24
N GLN A 26 33.91 -2.56 1.81
CA GLN A 26 34.52 -1.38 1.21
C GLN A 26 36.06 -1.46 1.15
N LYS A 27 36.69 -1.90 2.22
CA LYS A 27 38.16 -2.10 2.22
C LYS A 27 38.57 -3.19 1.22
N PHE A 28 37.76 -4.26 1.13
CA PHE A 28 38.00 -5.29 0.11
C PHE A 28 37.88 -4.72 -1.31
N GLN A 29 36.82 -3.97 -1.62
CA GLN A 29 36.66 -3.31 -2.91
C GLN A 29 37.81 -2.37 -3.25
N ARG A 30 38.21 -1.54 -2.28
CA ARG A 30 39.35 -0.61 -2.45
C ARG A 30 40.66 -1.33 -2.70
N TYR A 31 40.89 -2.45 -2.02
CA TYR A 31 42.08 -3.28 -2.28
C TYR A 31 42.03 -3.92 -3.68
N VAL A 32 40.92 -4.55 -4.03
CA VAL A 32 40.76 -5.20 -5.33
C VAL A 32 40.92 -4.19 -6.48
N ASN A 33 40.39 -2.98 -6.32
CA ASN A 33 40.58 -1.90 -7.30
C ASN A 33 41.94 -1.23 -7.24
N GLY A 34 42.81 -1.57 -6.28
CA GLY A 34 44.16 -1.05 -6.16
C GLY A 34 44.26 0.33 -5.54
N GLU A 35 43.26 0.74 -4.79
CA GLU A 35 43.25 2.01 -4.05
C GLU A 35 43.99 1.92 -2.69
N ILE A 36 44.11 0.72 -2.13
CA ILE A 36 44.90 0.45 -0.93
C ILE A 36 45.81 -0.75 -1.16
N GLU A 37 46.89 -0.78 -0.41
CA GLU A 37 47.90 -1.83 -0.50
C GLU A 37 47.47 -3.13 0.22
N LYS A 38 48.00 -4.26 -0.24
CA LYS A 38 47.74 -5.58 0.31
C LYS A 38 47.92 -5.65 1.83
N ASN A 39 49.02 -5.08 2.33
CA ASN A 39 49.31 -5.09 3.76
C ASN A 39 48.30 -4.27 4.55
N GLU A 40 47.83 -3.12 4.03
CA GLU A 40 46.80 -2.32 4.69
C GLU A 40 45.50 -3.09 4.85
N PHE A 41 45.12 -3.87 3.84
CA PHE A 41 43.89 -4.69 3.92
C PHE A 41 44.07 -5.85 4.92
N PHE A 42 45.22 -6.52 4.91
CA PHE A 42 45.49 -7.61 5.87
C PHE A 42 45.65 -7.11 7.31
N ASP A 43 46.28 -5.99 7.53
CA ASP A 43 46.40 -5.36 8.86
C ASP A 43 44.98 -5.03 9.40
N TYR A 44 44.06 -4.64 8.53
CA TYR A 44 42.68 -4.45 8.91
C TYR A 44 42.00 -5.76 9.34
N ILE A 45 42.20 -6.88 8.62
CA ILE A 45 41.66 -8.19 9.00
C ILE A 45 42.28 -8.64 10.34
N ILE A 46 43.60 -8.58 10.48
CA ILE A 46 44.29 -8.97 11.69
C ILE A 46 43.88 -8.13 12.90
N LYS A 47 43.74 -6.80 12.72
CA LYS A 47 43.28 -5.91 13.79
C LYS A 47 41.87 -6.26 14.29
N ASN A 48 41.02 -6.79 13.41
CA ASN A 48 39.68 -7.25 13.79
C ASN A 48 39.67 -8.68 14.33
N LYS A 49 40.80 -9.41 14.25
CA LYS A 49 41.01 -10.67 14.92
C LYS A 49 41.34 -10.39 16.40
N SER A 50 40.33 -9.99 17.17
CA SER A 50 40.44 -9.86 18.61
C SER A 50 40.11 -11.20 19.28
N GLU A 51 40.51 -11.36 20.54
CA GLU A 51 40.21 -12.57 21.34
C GLU A 51 38.75 -12.97 21.35
N ASN A 52 37.84 -12.05 20.97
CA ASN A 52 36.38 -12.25 21.00
C ASN A 52 35.75 -12.31 19.61
N ILE A 53 36.50 -12.23 18.51
CA ILE A 53 35.95 -12.34 17.15
C ILE A 53 36.26 -13.72 16.58
N SER A 54 35.31 -14.62 16.69
CA SER A 54 35.39 -15.97 16.14
C SER A 54 34.93 -16.06 14.70
N CYS A 55 34.05 -15.16 14.28
CA CYS A 55 33.50 -15.08 12.92
C CYS A 55 33.61 -13.64 12.39
N PHE A 56 34.12 -13.49 11.17
CA PHE A 56 34.33 -12.18 10.55
C PHE A 56 33.72 -12.14 9.14
N PRO A 57 32.79 -11.19 8.85
CA PRO A 57 32.24 -11.05 7.53
C PRO A 57 33.26 -10.47 6.55
N PHE A 58 33.73 -11.30 5.65
CA PHE A 58 34.80 -10.95 4.70
C PHE A 58 34.24 -10.04 3.58
N TYR A 59 33.26 -10.53 2.84
CA TYR A 59 32.63 -9.80 1.73
C TYR A 59 31.18 -10.19 1.58
N GLY A 60 30.29 -9.20 1.54
CA GLY A 60 28.86 -9.40 1.33
C GLY A 60 28.29 -8.23 0.54
N SER A 61 28.63 -8.15 -0.75
CA SER A 61 28.13 -7.15 -1.68
C SER A 61 28.16 -7.70 -3.10
N ASP A 62 27.77 -6.88 -4.07
CA ASP A 62 27.70 -7.26 -5.49
C ASP A 62 29.08 -7.62 -6.04
N MET A 63 29.13 -8.64 -6.90
CA MET A 63 30.37 -9.07 -7.57
C MET A 63 30.76 -8.16 -8.74
N GLU A 64 30.06 -7.08 -8.97
CA GLU A 64 30.32 -6.09 -10.04
C GLU A 64 31.63 -5.33 -9.86
N ILE A 65 32.36 -5.55 -8.77
CA ILE A 65 33.70 -4.98 -8.59
C ILE A 65 34.72 -5.48 -9.60
N PHE A 66 34.49 -6.66 -10.19
CA PHE A 66 35.39 -7.26 -11.17
C PHE A 66 35.09 -6.72 -12.56
N GLY A 67 36.06 -5.97 -13.13
CA GLY A 67 35.91 -5.34 -14.43
C GLY A 67 34.93 -4.17 -14.47
N TYR A 68 34.53 -3.65 -13.31
CA TYR A 68 33.61 -2.53 -13.21
C TYR A 68 34.24 -1.24 -13.72
N LYS A 69 33.70 -0.71 -14.81
CA LYS A 69 34.04 0.62 -15.31
C LYS A 69 33.04 1.62 -14.73
N ASN A 70 33.51 2.50 -13.88
CA ASN A 70 32.70 3.62 -13.40
C ASN A 70 32.97 4.87 -14.24
N PRO A 71 32.15 5.18 -15.25
CA PRO A 71 32.38 6.31 -16.15
C PRO A 71 32.26 7.66 -15.43
N VAL A 72 31.53 7.73 -14.31
CA VAL A 72 31.37 8.96 -13.51
C VAL A 72 32.63 9.30 -12.73
N LEU A 73 33.37 8.29 -12.28
CA LEU A 73 34.62 8.48 -11.53
C LEU A 73 35.86 8.37 -12.42
N GLY A 74 35.70 8.13 -13.72
CA GLY A 74 36.83 7.94 -14.64
C GLY A 74 37.66 6.67 -14.35
N LEU A 75 37.11 5.74 -13.56
CA LEU A 75 37.80 4.49 -13.20
C LEU A 75 37.55 3.48 -14.34
N GLU A 76 38.61 3.16 -15.05
CA GLU A 76 38.63 1.94 -15.86
C GLU A 76 39.07 0.78 -14.97
N GLY A 77 38.42 -0.37 -15.09
CA GLY A 77 38.87 -1.60 -14.43
C GLY A 77 40.33 -1.85 -14.79
N THR A 78 41.16 -2.13 -13.79
CA THR A 78 42.60 -2.28 -13.99
C THR A 78 42.95 -3.60 -14.69
N GLY A 79 41.99 -4.52 -14.81
CA GLY A 79 42.18 -5.89 -15.30
C GLY A 79 42.94 -6.80 -14.31
N LYS A 80 43.30 -6.25 -13.14
CA LYS A 80 44.03 -6.98 -12.09
C LYS A 80 43.20 -7.34 -10.88
N GLU A 81 41.91 -7.06 -10.93
CA GLU A 81 40.99 -7.27 -9.79
C GLU A 81 40.94 -8.74 -9.36
N ILE A 82 40.88 -9.65 -10.34
CA ILE A 82 40.87 -11.10 -10.08
C ILE A 82 42.21 -11.57 -9.51
N ASP A 83 43.32 -11.03 -9.99
CA ASP A 83 44.67 -11.41 -9.49
C ASP A 83 44.83 -10.96 -8.04
N ARG A 84 44.42 -9.74 -7.70
CA ARG A 84 44.41 -9.27 -6.32
C ARG A 84 43.47 -10.08 -5.42
N PHE A 85 42.35 -10.50 -5.93
CA PHE A 85 41.46 -11.39 -5.18
C PHE A 85 42.11 -12.74 -4.93
N ARG A 86 42.75 -13.35 -5.94
CA ARG A 86 43.50 -14.59 -5.79
C ARG A 86 44.63 -14.46 -4.74
N GLU A 87 45.33 -13.35 -4.75
CA GLU A 87 46.37 -13.10 -3.74
C GLU A 87 45.86 -13.13 -2.30
N ILE A 88 44.61 -12.68 -2.07
CA ILE A 88 43.96 -12.78 -0.77
C ILE A 88 43.60 -14.23 -0.45
N LEU A 89 43.02 -14.95 -1.40
CA LEU A 89 42.68 -16.36 -1.21
C LEU A 89 43.90 -17.18 -0.87
N ASP A 90 44.98 -17.02 -1.65
CA ASP A 90 46.28 -17.73 -1.44
C ASP A 90 46.90 -17.43 -0.07
N LYS A 91 46.70 -16.21 0.43
CA LYS A 91 47.23 -15.83 1.74
C LYS A 91 46.41 -16.39 2.87
N ILE A 92 45.09 -16.41 2.75
CA ILE A 92 44.19 -17.00 3.76
C ILE A 92 44.35 -18.53 3.78
N GLU A 93 44.50 -19.17 2.61
CA GLU A 93 44.70 -20.62 2.53
C GLU A 93 45.98 -21.08 3.23
N LYS A 94 46.98 -20.20 3.28
CA LYS A 94 48.28 -20.46 3.95
C LYS A 94 48.32 -19.98 5.41
N ASP A 95 47.24 -19.45 5.91
CA ASP A 95 47.17 -18.96 7.29
C ASP A 95 46.54 -20.05 8.18
N ASP A 96 47.28 -20.49 9.19
CA ASP A 96 46.81 -21.55 10.09
C ASP A 96 45.70 -21.12 11.05
N GLU A 97 45.43 -19.82 11.14
CA GLU A 97 44.48 -19.23 12.09
C GLU A 97 43.21 -18.66 11.45
N ILE A 98 43.18 -18.55 10.11
CA ILE A 98 42.07 -18.00 9.36
C ILE A 98 41.58 -19.02 8.32
N SER A 99 40.29 -19.29 8.28
CA SER A 99 39.70 -20.16 7.27
C SER A 99 38.36 -19.60 6.75
N PHE A 100 38.07 -19.89 5.50
CA PHE A 100 36.73 -19.59 4.95
C PHE A 100 35.74 -20.66 5.36
N ILE A 101 34.54 -20.24 5.71
CA ILE A 101 33.41 -21.12 5.92
C ILE A 101 32.21 -20.61 5.09
N LEU A 102 31.31 -21.49 4.73
CA LEU A 102 30.08 -21.10 4.04
C LEU A 102 29.14 -20.32 4.97
N PRO A 103 28.38 -19.34 4.48
CA PRO A 103 27.40 -18.64 5.28
C PRO A 103 26.41 -19.57 6.01
N SER A 104 26.02 -20.70 5.39
CA SER A 104 25.15 -21.72 5.99
C SER A 104 25.79 -22.46 7.16
N GLU A 105 27.12 -22.51 7.25
CA GLU A 105 27.87 -23.18 8.31
C GLU A 105 28.05 -22.29 9.54
N VAL A 106 27.95 -20.96 9.38
CA VAL A 106 28.14 -20.01 10.46
C VAL A 106 27.28 -20.30 11.68
N PRO A 107 25.93 -20.48 11.58
CA PRO A 107 25.10 -20.78 12.74
C PRO A 107 25.37 -22.15 13.39
N ASN A 108 25.95 -23.07 12.65
CA ASN A 108 26.32 -24.40 13.15
C ASN A 108 27.64 -24.38 13.94
N ASN A 109 28.60 -23.58 13.48
CA ASN A 109 29.93 -23.46 14.09
C ASN A 109 29.94 -22.44 15.24
N PHE A 110 29.10 -21.40 15.17
CA PHE A 110 29.02 -20.34 16.16
C PHE A 110 27.56 -20.22 16.64
N LYS A 111 27.31 -20.57 17.88
CA LYS A 111 25.96 -20.45 18.47
C LYS A 111 25.49 -19.00 18.44
N PRO A 112 24.26 -18.73 18.03
CA PRO A 112 23.66 -17.42 18.18
C PRO A 112 23.76 -16.93 19.63
N ASP A 113 24.25 -15.72 19.84
CA ASP A 113 24.49 -15.14 21.16
C ASP A 113 23.49 -14.07 21.56
N GLY A 114 22.33 -14.05 20.93
CA GLY A 114 21.23 -13.14 21.26
C GLY A 114 20.16 -13.07 20.19
N GLU A 115 19.12 -12.34 20.51
CA GLU A 115 17.96 -12.13 19.65
C GLU A 115 17.93 -10.72 19.08
N ILE A 116 17.56 -10.59 17.80
CA ILE A 116 17.30 -9.32 17.15
C ILE A 116 15.79 -9.07 17.19
N ASN A 117 15.41 -7.96 17.78
CA ASN A 117 14.04 -7.48 17.71
C ASN A 117 13.87 -6.52 16.52
N LEU A 118 13.16 -6.96 15.49
CA LEU A 118 12.87 -6.12 14.32
C LEU A 118 11.98 -4.92 14.64
N LYS A 119 11.25 -4.96 15.76
CA LYS A 119 10.43 -3.84 16.23
C LYS A 119 11.28 -2.63 16.66
N SER A 120 12.57 -2.82 16.95
CA SER A 120 13.47 -1.73 17.31
C SER A 120 13.94 -0.89 16.12
N ALA A 121 13.60 -1.26 14.89
CA ALA A 121 13.88 -0.44 13.73
C ALA A 121 13.08 0.89 13.84
N ARG A 122 13.80 1.99 14.12
CA ARG A 122 13.22 3.33 14.34
C ARG A 122 12.45 3.88 13.14
N PHE A 123 12.78 3.41 11.93
CA PHE A 123 12.12 3.80 10.69
C PHE A 123 11.79 2.56 9.90
N SER A 124 10.56 2.50 9.39
CA SER A 124 10.08 1.41 8.54
C SER A 124 10.85 1.30 7.22
N ILE A 125 11.45 2.40 6.77
CA ILE A 125 12.29 2.44 5.57
C ILE A 125 13.50 3.32 5.85
N LEU A 126 14.67 2.74 5.67
CA LEU A 126 15.93 3.48 5.63
C LEU A 126 16.13 4.00 4.21
N GLY A 127 16.11 5.30 4.03
CA GLY A 127 16.48 5.93 2.77
C GLY A 127 17.96 5.75 2.46
N LYS A 128 18.31 5.82 1.18
CA LYS A 128 19.71 5.95 0.78
C LYS A 128 20.25 7.30 1.27
N LYS A 129 21.50 7.34 1.68
CA LYS A 129 22.20 8.57 2.10
C LYS A 129 22.29 9.65 1.01
N GLN A 130 22.01 9.31 -0.23
CA GLN A 130 22.06 10.22 -1.35
C GLN A 130 20.69 10.85 -1.56
N ASP A 131 20.60 12.18 -1.49
CA ASP A 131 19.36 12.94 -1.74
C ASP A 131 18.72 12.64 -3.10
N LYS A 132 19.54 12.18 -4.05
CA LYS A 132 19.15 11.83 -5.40
C LYS A 132 18.28 10.56 -5.50
N PHE A 133 18.36 9.63 -4.56
CA PHE A 133 17.71 8.32 -4.63
C PHE A 133 16.87 8.07 -3.41
N THR A 134 15.57 8.12 -3.58
CA THR A 134 14.58 7.79 -2.54
C THR A 134 14.09 6.36 -2.69
N VAL A 135 13.48 5.81 -1.63
CA VAL A 135 12.85 4.49 -1.68
C VAL A 135 11.67 4.44 -2.64
N THR A 136 11.07 5.59 -2.98
CA THR A 136 10.01 5.68 -3.98
C THR A 136 10.45 5.20 -5.36
N ARG A 137 11.77 5.15 -5.61
CA ARG A 137 12.34 4.67 -6.86
C ARG A 137 11.89 3.25 -7.22
N TRP A 138 11.80 2.35 -6.24
CA TRP A 138 11.31 0.99 -6.45
C TRP A 138 9.80 0.86 -6.33
N ALA A 139 9.17 1.85 -5.77
CA ALA A 139 7.74 1.87 -5.47
C ALA A 139 6.92 2.55 -6.57
N THR A 140 7.13 3.84 -6.80
CA THR A 140 6.28 4.69 -7.63
C THR A 140 7.02 5.48 -8.70
N CYS A 141 8.36 5.48 -8.68
CA CYS A 141 9.17 6.05 -9.74
C CYS A 141 9.39 5.05 -10.88
N GLY A 142 10.08 5.50 -11.91
CA GLY A 142 10.51 4.63 -12.98
C GLY A 142 9.48 4.39 -14.05
N ARG A 143 9.61 3.29 -14.75
CA ARG A 143 8.76 2.94 -15.89
C ARG A 143 7.46 2.29 -15.40
N ASP A 144 6.55 3.12 -14.87
CA ASP A 144 5.26 2.70 -14.29
C ASP A 144 5.39 1.61 -13.20
N ASN A 145 6.31 1.84 -12.26
CA ASN A 145 6.53 0.92 -11.15
C ASN A 145 5.26 0.77 -10.27
N SER A 146 4.43 1.81 -10.20
CA SER A 146 3.13 1.74 -9.55
C SER A 146 2.26 0.62 -10.13
N LYS A 147 2.13 0.55 -11.47
CA LYS A 147 1.41 -0.53 -12.16
C LYS A 147 2.06 -1.90 -11.92
N SER A 148 3.39 -1.96 -12.05
CA SER A 148 4.13 -3.21 -11.85
C SER A 148 3.90 -3.78 -10.44
N ASN A 149 3.92 -2.91 -9.44
CA ASN A 149 3.66 -3.31 -8.05
C ASN A 149 2.18 -3.69 -7.83
N SER A 150 1.22 -2.97 -8.44
CA SER A 150 -0.21 -3.38 -8.38
C SER A 150 -0.42 -4.79 -8.92
N LEU A 151 0.21 -5.15 -10.04
CA LEU A 151 0.12 -6.49 -10.60
C LEU A 151 0.68 -7.56 -9.66
N CYS A 152 1.77 -7.26 -8.94
CA CYS A 152 2.33 -8.16 -7.94
C CYS A 152 1.40 -8.29 -6.71
N TYR A 153 0.81 -7.19 -6.23
CA TYR A 153 -0.17 -7.24 -5.14
C TYR A 153 -1.45 -7.98 -5.53
N ASN A 154 -1.90 -7.84 -6.77
CA ASN A 154 -3.02 -8.62 -7.29
C ASN A 154 -2.71 -10.13 -7.30
N ALA A 155 -1.50 -10.52 -7.72
CA ALA A 155 -1.06 -11.91 -7.63
C ALA A 155 -1.00 -12.39 -6.17
N LEU A 156 -0.47 -11.57 -5.24
CA LEU A 156 -0.44 -11.90 -3.82
C LEU A 156 -1.85 -12.12 -3.24
N LYS A 157 -2.79 -11.24 -3.56
CA LYS A 157 -4.21 -11.37 -3.17
C LYS A 157 -4.79 -12.70 -3.65
N LYS A 158 -4.58 -13.04 -4.92
CA LYS A 158 -5.03 -14.31 -5.51
C LYS A 158 -4.40 -15.53 -4.83
N ILE A 159 -3.10 -15.50 -4.52
CA ILE A 159 -2.43 -16.58 -3.78
C ILE A 159 -3.05 -16.73 -2.39
N ARG A 160 -3.30 -15.63 -1.69
CA ARG A 160 -3.96 -15.67 -0.37
C ARG A 160 -5.39 -16.20 -0.44
N ILE A 161 -6.16 -15.84 -1.46
CA ILE A 161 -7.50 -16.40 -1.72
C ILE A 161 -7.44 -17.91 -1.94
N LEU A 162 -6.55 -18.39 -2.83
CA LEU A 162 -6.37 -19.81 -3.09
C LEU A 162 -6.00 -20.59 -1.83
N TYR A 163 -5.05 -20.06 -1.03
CA TYR A 163 -4.70 -20.65 0.26
C TYR A 163 -5.87 -20.62 1.25
N GLY A 164 -6.75 -19.62 1.12
CA GLY A 164 -8.00 -19.54 1.86
C GLY A 164 -8.98 -20.66 1.56
N ILE A 165 -9.03 -21.09 0.31
CA ILE A 165 -9.90 -22.18 -0.16
C ILE A 165 -9.23 -23.55 0.08
N ASN A 166 -7.97 -23.67 -0.29
CA ASN A 166 -7.18 -24.92 -0.21
C ASN A 166 -5.86 -24.67 0.52
N LYS A 167 -5.60 -25.39 1.62
CA LYS A 167 -4.43 -25.18 2.49
C LYS A 167 -3.18 -25.96 2.04
N ASP A 168 -2.93 -26.06 0.74
CA ASP A 168 -1.69 -26.66 0.23
C ASP A 168 -0.49 -25.71 0.46
N ASN A 169 0.30 -26.00 1.50
CA ASN A 169 1.45 -25.18 1.88
C ASN A 169 2.59 -25.24 0.86
N ASP A 170 2.80 -26.36 0.19
CA ASP A 170 3.93 -26.49 -0.74
C ASP A 170 3.63 -25.78 -2.05
N GLU A 171 2.40 -25.88 -2.54
CA GLU A 171 1.95 -25.07 -3.67
C GLU A 171 2.01 -23.59 -3.37
N ARG A 172 1.58 -23.16 -2.16
CA ARG A 172 1.67 -21.77 -1.73
C ARG A 172 3.11 -21.25 -1.74
N LYS A 173 4.05 -22.01 -1.18
CA LYS A 173 5.49 -21.65 -1.18
C LYS A 173 6.01 -21.47 -2.60
N LYS A 174 5.66 -22.37 -3.51
CA LYS A 174 6.06 -22.28 -4.92
C LYS A 174 5.51 -21.03 -5.58
N LEU A 175 4.22 -20.72 -5.42
CA LEU A 175 3.59 -19.54 -5.98
C LEU A 175 4.16 -18.23 -5.39
N LEU A 176 4.46 -18.22 -4.08
CA LEU A 176 5.11 -17.07 -3.44
C LEU A 176 6.54 -16.88 -3.94
N SER A 177 7.30 -17.95 -4.19
CA SER A 177 8.63 -17.87 -4.79
C SER A 177 8.58 -17.26 -6.19
N GLU A 178 7.67 -17.76 -7.06
CA GLU A 178 7.43 -17.19 -8.40
C GLU A 178 7.07 -15.68 -8.32
N LEU A 179 6.29 -15.29 -7.32
CA LEU A 179 5.94 -13.88 -7.10
C LEU A 179 7.12 -13.05 -6.59
N CYS A 180 7.96 -13.59 -5.71
CA CYS A 180 9.17 -12.91 -5.23
C CYS A 180 10.13 -12.58 -6.38
N ASP A 181 10.28 -13.46 -7.36
CA ASP A 181 11.06 -13.20 -8.56
C ASP A 181 10.51 -11.97 -9.33
N CYS A 182 9.18 -11.80 -9.39
CA CYS A 182 8.56 -10.63 -10.00
C CYS A 182 8.79 -9.34 -9.20
N TRP A 183 9.04 -9.42 -7.90
CA TRP A 183 9.36 -8.26 -7.05
C TRP A 183 10.84 -7.86 -7.05
N GLY A 184 11.68 -8.57 -7.77
CA GLY A 184 13.10 -8.27 -7.89
C GLY A 184 13.35 -6.80 -8.27
N SER A 185 14.34 -6.17 -7.61
CA SER A 185 14.70 -4.76 -7.82
C SER A 185 15.13 -4.46 -9.26
N ASP A 186 15.66 -5.45 -9.97
CA ASP A 186 16.07 -5.35 -11.37
C ASP A 186 14.93 -4.98 -12.32
N PHE A 187 13.70 -5.34 -11.97
CA PHE A 187 12.51 -4.94 -12.72
C PHE A 187 11.98 -3.55 -12.35
N ARG A 188 12.57 -2.90 -11.34
CA ARG A 188 12.15 -1.59 -10.83
C ARG A 188 13.18 -0.51 -11.08
N THR A 189 14.45 -0.89 -11.25
CA THR A 189 15.57 0.04 -11.36
C THR A 189 16.21 -0.08 -12.73
N HIS A 190 16.45 1.05 -13.41
CA HIS A 190 17.03 1.05 -14.75
C HIS A 190 16.37 0.04 -15.71
N ALA A 191 15.02 -0.05 -15.62
CA ALA A 191 14.26 -0.99 -16.42
C ALA A 191 14.25 -0.55 -17.90
N VAL A 192 15.24 -1.05 -18.66
CA VAL A 192 15.22 -0.96 -20.11
C VAL A 192 14.04 -1.75 -20.68
N GLU A 193 13.69 -1.49 -21.97
CA GLU A 193 12.53 -2.11 -22.62
C GLU A 193 12.51 -3.64 -22.49
N GLU A 194 13.66 -4.28 -22.64
CA GLU A 194 13.77 -5.74 -22.52
C GLU A 194 13.40 -6.25 -21.12
N LYS A 195 13.94 -5.62 -20.07
CA LYS A 195 13.60 -5.97 -18.67
C LYS A 195 12.13 -5.73 -18.36
N HIS A 196 11.57 -4.62 -18.83
CA HIS A 196 10.16 -4.30 -18.65
C HIS A 196 9.24 -5.30 -19.36
N SER A 197 9.56 -5.65 -20.60
CA SER A 197 8.83 -6.67 -21.38
C SER A 197 8.91 -8.05 -20.73
N LYS A 198 10.09 -8.44 -20.22
CA LYS A 198 10.29 -9.69 -19.49
C LYS A 198 9.42 -9.72 -18.21
N PHE A 199 9.42 -8.65 -17.41
CA PHE A 199 8.57 -8.54 -16.25
C PHE A 199 7.09 -8.70 -16.60
N ASN A 200 6.61 -7.93 -17.62
CA ASN A 200 5.21 -7.99 -18.04
C ASN A 200 4.80 -9.40 -18.49
N HIS A 201 5.68 -10.11 -19.17
CA HIS A 201 5.43 -11.48 -19.57
C HIS A 201 5.31 -12.42 -18.35
N ILE A 202 6.28 -12.40 -17.45
CA ILE A 202 6.32 -13.29 -16.27
C ILE A 202 5.09 -13.05 -15.38
N ILE A 203 4.78 -11.79 -15.05
CA ILE A 203 3.65 -11.47 -14.17
C ILE A 203 2.30 -11.76 -14.83
N SER A 204 2.21 -11.62 -16.16
CA SER A 204 1.01 -11.99 -16.91
C SER A 204 0.76 -13.50 -16.85
N VAL A 205 1.79 -14.30 -17.12
CA VAL A 205 1.71 -15.78 -17.03
C VAL A 205 1.32 -16.23 -15.62
N LEU A 206 1.93 -15.64 -14.59
CA LEU A 206 1.59 -15.94 -13.19
C LEU A 206 0.12 -15.60 -12.88
N ASN A 207 -0.34 -14.40 -13.27
CA ASN A 207 -1.72 -13.98 -13.03
C ASN A 207 -2.74 -14.85 -13.77
N GLU A 208 -2.44 -15.27 -14.99
CA GLU A 208 -3.28 -16.18 -15.77
C GLU A 208 -3.37 -17.56 -15.10
N LYS A 209 -2.24 -18.14 -14.71
CA LYS A 209 -2.17 -19.39 -13.93
C LYS A 209 -3.02 -19.31 -12.66
N LEU A 210 -2.93 -18.20 -11.91
CA LEU A 210 -3.71 -17.98 -10.70
C LEU A 210 -5.22 -17.85 -11.00
N ASN A 211 -5.60 -17.17 -12.08
CA ASN A 211 -7.00 -17.04 -12.49
C ASN A 211 -7.61 -18.43 -12.80
N VAL A 212 -6.90 -19.26 -13.58
CA VAL A 212 -7.36 -20.62 -13.90
C VAL A 212 -7.56 -21.45 -12.63
N LYS A 213 -6.62 -21.37 -11.68
CA LYS A 213 -6.74 -22.06 -10.39
C LYS A 213 -7.96 -21.58 -9.59
N ILE A 214 -8.15 -20.28 -9.47
CA ILE A 214 -9.31 -19.70 -8.76
C ILE A 214 -10.63 -20.14 -9.42
N ILE A 215 -10.72 -20.14 -10.74
CA ILE A 215 -11.91 -20.60 -11.46
C ILE A 215 -12.21 -22.08 -11.13
N ASN A 216 -11.20 -22.93 -11.10
CA ASN A 216 -11.37 -24.35 -10.77
C ASN A 216 -11.83 -24.54 -9.32
N GLU A 217 -11.20 -23.85 -8.36
CA GLU A 217 -11.61 -23.90 -6.95
C GLU A 217 -13.02 -23.33 -6.74
N LYS A 218 -13.39 -22.25 -7.43
CA LYS A 218 -14.76 -21.72 -7.42
C LYS A 218 -15.79 -22.75 -7.89
N LYS A 219 -15.47 -23.53 -8.92
CA LYS A 219 -16.36 -24.61 -9.41
C LYS A 219 -16.57 -25.67 -8.34
N LEU A 220 -15.54 -26.03 -7.57
CA LEU A 220 -15.65 -27.01 -6.49
C LEU A 220 -16.55 -26.50 -5.36
N ILE A 221 -16.39 -25.26 -4.95
CA ILE A 221 -17.25 -24.64 -3.92
C ILE A 221 -18.70 -24.63 -4.39
N LYS A 222 -18.95 -24.20 -5.63
CA LYS A 222 -20.29 -24.12 -6.20
C LYS A 222 -21.00 -25.48 -6.29
N ASN A 223 -20.29 -26.53 -6.66
CA ASN A 223 -20.88 -27.87 -6.78
C ASN A 223 -21.36 -28.45 -5.44
N ASN A 224 -20.92 -27.86 -4.31
CA ASN A 224 -21.32 -28.25 -2.97
C ASN A 224 -22.48 -27.42 -2.41
N GLU A 225 -22.90 -26.35 -3.12
CA GLU A 225 -23.91 -25.39 -2.65
C GLU A 225 -24.98 -25.17 -3.73
N GLU A 226 -26.25 -25.40 -3.39
CA GLU A 226 -27.39 -25.11 -4.27
C GLU A 226 -27.87 -23.67 -4.06
N GLY A 227 -27.77 -22.82 -5.08
CA GLY A 227 -28.29 -21.45 -5.02
C GLY A 227 -27.83 -20.54 -6.15
N ASP A 228 -28.41 -19.33 -6.19
CA ASP A 228 -28.17 -18.38 -7.28
C ASP A 228 -26.78 -17.71 -7.18
N ILE A 229 -26.36 -17.36 -5.97
CA ILE A 229 -25.04 -16.74 -5.70
C ILE A 229 -24.47 -17.33 -4.43
N VAL A 230 -23.27 -17.89 -4.53
CA VAL A 230 -22.49 -18.39 -3.39
C VAL A 230 -21.43 -17.38 -3.01
N ILE A 231 -21.35 -17.01 -1.73
CA ILE A 231 -20.32 -16.10 -1.21
C ILE A 231 -19.48 -16.86 -0.20
N PHE A 232 -18.19 -17.00 -0.49
CA PHE A 232 -17.22 -17.71 0.34
C PHE A 232 -16.30 -16.72 1.05
N ASN A 233 -16.05 -16.94 2.34
CA ASN A 233 -15.11 -16.17 3.14
C ASN A 233 -13.74 -16.85 3.17
N PRO A 234 -12.71 -16.38 2.43
CA PRO A 234 -11.38 -16.95 2.45
C PRO A 234 -10.53 -16.54 3.65
N ASN A 235 -11.03 -15.65 4.52
CA ASN A 235 -10.31 -15.13 5.68
C ASN A 235 -10.27 -16.13 6.84
N ASP A 236 -9.25 -16.00 7.70
CA ASP A 236 -9.12 -16.76 8.96
C ASP A 236 -10.05 -16.24 10.07
N SER A 237 -10.72 -15.11 9.86
CA SER A 237 -11.66 -14.48 10.78
C SER A 237 -13.07 -14.45 10.19
N ASP A 238 -14.07 -14.39 11.04
CA ASP A 238 -15.47 -14.24 10.64
C ASP A 238 -15.69 -12.89 9.96
N TRP A 239 -16.40 -12.90 8.83
CA TRP A 239 -16.84 -11.68 8.16
C TRP A 239 -18.10 -11.17 8.84
N ASN A 240 -17.93 -10.15 9.68
CA ASN A 240 -19.00 -9.65 10.51
C ASN A 240 -19.57 -8.33 9.95
N GLN A 241 -20.57 -8.46 9.08
CA GLN A 241 -21.35 -7.33 8.56
C GLN A 241 -20.56 -6.18 7.90
N LEU A 242 -19.29 -6.42 7.51
CA LEU A 242 -18.59 -5.47 6.66
C LEU A 242 -19.27 -5.40 5.29
N PRO A 243 -19.54 -4.19 4.77
CA PRO A 243 -20.16 -4.05 3.46
C PRO A 243 -19.29 -4.62 2.34
N ILE A 244 -19.91 -5.34 1.42
CA ILE A 244 -19.30 -5.78 0.17
C ILE A 244 -20.11 -5.32 -1.02
N GLU A 245 -19.45 -5.09 -2.14
CA GLU A 245 -20.04 -4.69 -3.41
C GLU A 245 -20.05 -5.88 -4.38
N ILE A 246 -21.17 -6.13 -5.04
CA ILE A 246 -21.33 -7.19 -6.03
C ILE A 246 -21.94 -6.57 -7.28
N ASP A 247 -21.22 -6.60 -8.40
CA ASP A 247 -21.79 -6.16 -9.68
C ASP A 247 -22.59 -7.30 -10.29
N LEU A 248 -23.92 -7.08 -10.40
CA LEU A 248 -24.86 -8.04 -10.97
C LEU A 248 -25.25 -7.61 -12.39
N ARG A 249 -25.24 -8.55 -13.32
CA ARG A 249 -25.80 -8.40 -14.66
C ARG A 249 -26.92 -9.39 -14.85
N PHE A 250 -28.01 -8.94 -15.44
CA PHE A 250 -29.20 -9.73 -15.67
C PHE A 250 -29.42 -9.95 -17.17
N ASP A 251 -29.82 -11.16 -17.53
CA ASP A 251 -30.33 -11.40 -18.87
C ASP A 251 -31.62 -10.61 -19.08
N SER A 252 -31.89 -10.22 -20.32
CA SER A 252 -33.09 -9.47 -20.68
C SER A 252 -34.35 -10.16 -20.14
N ASN A 253 -35.22 -9.40 -19.52
CA ASN A 253 -36.53 -9.80 -19.02
C ASN A 253 -36.61 -10.67 -17.75
N LYS A 254 -35.49 -10.85 -17.00
CA LYS A 254 -35.53 -11.69 -15.81
C LYS A 254 -35.89 -10.97 -14.52
N ILE A 255 -35.50 -9.71 -14.35
CA ILE A 255 -35.81 -8.92 -13.14
C ILE A 255 -36.34 -7.54 -13.56
N ASN A 256 -37.63 -7.31 -13.36
CA ASN A 256 -38.27 -6.06 -13.72
C ASN A 256 -38.37 -5.03 -12.60
N LYS A 257 -38.04 -5.41 -11.36
CA LYS A 257 -38.20 -4.60 -10.15
C LYS A 257 -36.98 -4.72 -9.23
N GLU A 258 -37.00 -3.90 -8.19
CA GLU A 258 -36.03 -4.10 -7.10
C GLU A 258 -36.24 -5.44 -6.41
N PHE A 259 -35.22 -5.87 -5.70
CA PHE A 259 -35.22 -7.14 -5.02
C PHE A 259 -34.64 -7.02 -3.59
N ASP A 260 -35.09 -7.91 -2.72
CA ASP A 260 -34.49 -8.18 -1.42
C ASP A 260 -33.48 -9.32 -1.55
N VAL A 261 -32.52 -9.36 -0.64
CA VAL A 261 -31.50 -10.40 -0.59
C VAL A 261 -31.77 -11.29 0.61
N LEU A 262 -31.93 -12.60 0.37
CA LEU A 262 -32.16 -13.58 1.42
C LEU A 262 -31.02 -14.58 1.49
N SER A 263 -30.69 -15.03 2.71
CA SER A 263 -29.85 -16.22 2.95
C SER A 263 -30.52 -17.07 4.03
N ASN A 264 -30.74 -18.33 3.75
CA ASN A 264 -31.48 -19.24 4.64
C ASN A 264 -32.83 -18.63 5.09
N ASP A 265 -33.57 -18.08 4.13
CA ASP A 265 -34.85 -17.38 4.31
C ASP A 265 -34.82 -16.16 5.24
N LYS A 266 -33.63 -15.72 5.65
CA LYS A 266 -33.41 -14.48 6.42
C LYS A 266 -32.97 -13.36 5.52
N LYS A 267 -33.57 -12.17 5.70
CA LYS A 267 -33.19 -10.97 4.95
C LYS A 267 -31.80 -10.49 5.37
N ILE A 268 -30.93 -10.30 4.37
CA ILE A 268 -29.64 -9.63 4.52
C ILE A 268 -29.85 -8.13 4.26
N ILE A 269 -29.22 -7.28 5.07
CA ILE A 269 -29.20 -5.84 4.83
C ILE A 269 -28.55 -5.58 3.48
N SER A 270 -29.29 -4.93 2.58
CA SER A 270 -28.87 -4.71 1.19
C SER A 270 -29.25 -3.33 0.69
N GLN A 271 -28.45 -2.83 -0.27
CA GLN A 271 -28.63 -1.56 -0.96
C GLN A 271 -28.31 -1.76 -2.43
N ILE A 272 -29.12 -1.18 -3.30
CA ILE A 272 -28.92 -1.25 -4.75
C ILE A 272 -28.46 0.11 -5.27
N GLU A 273 -27.34 0.11 -5.99
CA GLU A 273 -26.70 1.28 -6.57
C GLU A 273 -26.47 1.08 -8.08
N ASP A 274 -26.07 2.14 -8.79
CA ASP A 274 -25.61 2.13 -10.20
C ASP A 274 -26.53 1.34 -11.16
N LYS A 275 -27.86 1.54 -11.01
CA LYS A 275 -28.87 0.83 -11.80
C LYS A 275 -28.80 1.21 -13.27
N GLN A 276 -28.66 0.22 -14.13
CA GLN A 276 -28.86 0.37 -15.57
C GLN A 276 -30.13 -0.39 -15.99
N LYS A 277 -30.99 0.27 -16.71
CA LYS A 277 -32.24 -0.30 -17.23
C LYS A 277 -32.14 -0.57 -18.72
N SER A 278 -32.78 -1.62 -19.18
CA SER A 278 -33.03 -1.92 -20.59
C SER A 278 -34.13 -1.01 -21.13
N LYS A 279 -34.35 -1.01 -22.46
CA LYS A 279 -35.40 -0.19 -23.11
C LYS A 279 -36.83 -0.50 -22.65
N ASP A 280 -37.05 -1.72 -22.17
CA ASP A 280 -38.33 -2.20 -21.63
C ASP A 280 -38.53 -1.88 -20.14
N GLY A 281 -37.54 -1.20 -19.50
CA GLY A 281 -37.58 -0.84 -18.08
C GLY A 281 -37.04 -1.91 -17.13
N SER A 282 -36.68 -3.11 -17.61
CA SER A 282 -36.07 -4.15 -16.80
C SER A 282 -34.64 -3.77 -16.36
N LEU A 283 -34.18 -4.30 -15.23
CA LEU A 283 -32.82 -4.11 -14.75
C LEU A 283 -31.86 -4.90 -15.64
N ARG A 284 -30.86 -4.21 -16.20
CA ARG A 284 -29.77 -4.77 -16.98
C ARG A 284 -28.54 -5.06 -16.11
N SER A 285 -28.22 -4.12 -15.25
CA SER A 285 -27.14 -4.29 -14.27
C SER A 285 -27.37 -3.42 -13.05
N VAL A 286 -26.84 -3.86 -11.92
CA VAL A 286 -26.85 -3.11 -10.67
C VAL A 286 -25.56 -3.38 -9.90
N LYS A 287 -25.18 -2.44 -9.06
CA LYS A 287 -24.23 -2.67 -7.97
C LYS A 287 -25.05 -3.00 -6.72
N LEU A 288 -24.93 -4.22 -6.24
CA LEU A 288 -25.53 -4.67 -5.00
C LEU A 288 -24.52 -4.50 -3.86
N VAL A 289 -24.89 -3.76 -2.83
CA VAL A 289 -24.12 -3.66 -1.58
C VAL A 289 -24.86 -4.45 -0.51
N ILE A 290 -24.15 -5.35 0.18
CA ILE A 290 -24.73 -6.16 1.26
C ILE A 290 -23.83 -6.18 2.49
N GLN A 291 -24.42 -6.45 3.67
CA GLN A 291 -23.72 -6.64 4.93
C GLN A 291 -23.95 -8.06 5.46
N PRO A 292 -23.23 -9.07 4.93
CA PRO A 292 -23.40 -10.46 5.34
C PRO A 292 -22.63 -10.78 6.62
N PHE A 293 -23.09 -11.81 7.34
CA PHE A 293 -22.28 -12.52 8.33
C PHE A 293 -21.86 -13.88 7.75
N ILE A 294 -20.55 -14.12 7.63
CA ILE A 294 -20.01 -15.36 7.07
C ILE A 294 -18.85 -15.84 7.96
N LYS A 295 -18.99 -17.03 8.53
CA LYS A 295 -17.91 -17.60 9.34
C LYS A 295 -16.63 -17.78 8.53
N SER A 296 -15.51 -17.76 9.24
CA SER A 296 -14.19 -18.07 8.66
C SER A 296 -14.22 -19.37 7.85
N ARG A 297 -13.68 -19.32 6.63
CA ARG A 297 -13.54 -20.51 5.76
C ARG A 297 -14.85 -21.23 5.41
N THR A 298 -15.97 -20.51 5.43
CA THR A 298 -17.29 -21.05 5.05
C THR A 298 -17.94 -20.20 3.96
N SER A 299 -19.01 -20.72 3.37
CA SER A 299 -19.85 -20.02 2.41
C SER A 299 -21.26 -19.79 2.93
N ILE A 300 -21.92 -18.83 2.31
CA ILE A 300 -23.38 -18.66 2.34
C ILE A 300 -23.93 -18.63 0.94
N VAL A 301 -25.19 -19.02 0.81
CA VAL A 301 -25.95 -18.89 -0.43
C VAL A 301 -26.90 -17.70 -0.28
N ILE A 302 -26.94 -16.83 -1.28
CA ILE A 302 -27.91 -15.73 -1.35
C ILE A 302 -28.87 -15.91 -2.53
N LYS A 303 -30.13 -15.52 -2.31
CA LYS A 303 -31.20 -15.51 -3.30
C LYS A 303 -31.75 -14.09 -3.45
N LEU A 304 -32.07 -13.71 -4.68
CA LEU A 304 -32.67 -12.44 -5.01
C LEU A 304 -34.19 -12.64 -5.15
N VAL A 305 -34.97 -11.91 -4.37
CA VAL A 305 -36.46 -11.99 -4.37
C VAL A 305 -37.04 -10.65 -4.72
N GLU A 306 -37.83 -10.57 -5.80
CA GLU A 306 -38.42 -9.31 -6.27
C GLU A 306 -39.25 -8.59 -5.18
N LYS A 307 -39.08 -7.27 -5.10
CA LYS A 307 -39.78 -6.38 -4.17
C LYS A 307 -40.89 -5.59 -4.90
N VAL A 308 -42.07 -5.49 -4.30
CA VAL A 308 -43.28 -4.99 -4.96
C VAL A 308 -43.32 -3.46 -5.09
N ASN A 309 -42.68 -2.69 -4.20
CA ASN A 309 -42.74 -1.22 -4.18
C ASN A 309 -41.36 -0.59 -4.34
N TYR A 310 -41.23 0.28 -5.35
CA TYR A 310 -40.00 1.01 -5.65
C TYR A 310 -40.27 2.46 -6.08
N GLN A 311 -39.43 3.39 -5.62
CA GLN A 311 -39.33 4.77 -6.13
C GLN A 311 -37.97 4.99 -6.77
N ASP A 312 -37.92 5.59 -7.96
CA ASP A 312 -36.66 5.99 -8.59
C ASP A 312 -35.98 7.07 -7.75
N LYS A 313 -34.67 6.95 -7.59
CA LYS A 313 -33.85 7.84 -6.78
C LYS A 313 -33.42 9.05 -7.59
N ILE A 314 -33.42 10.20 -6.97
CA ILE A 314 -33.08 11.48 -7.59
C ILE A 314 -31.73 11.94 -7.03
N SER A 315 -30.88 12.48 -7.89
CA SER A 315 -29.68 13.18 -7.49
C SER A 315 -30.04 14.64 -7.18
N ILE A 316 -29.74 15.09 -5.98
CA ILE A 316 -29.95 16.47 -5.53
C ILE A 316 -28.60 17.16 -5.25
N GLU A 317 -28.55 18.48 -5.48
CA GLU A 317 -27.38 19.28 -5.15
C GLU A 317 -27.30 19.39 -3.60
N ASN A 318 -26.25 18.81 -3.02
CA ASN A 318 -26.01 18.81 -1.58
C ASN A 318 -24.53 18.51 -1.30
N ASN A 319 -23.93 19.29 -0.41
CA ASN A 319 -22.51 19.18 -0.06
C ASN A 319 -22.23 18.47 1.26
N SER A 320 -23.23 17.93 1.93
CA SER A 320 -23.06 17.28 3.22
C SER A 320 -23.90 16.01 3.37
N ALA A 321 -23.41 15.10 4.20
CA ALA A 321 -24.15 13.92 4.61
C ALA A 321 -23.83 13.56 6.06
N SER A 322 -24.86 13.23 6.83
CA SER A 322 -24.74 12.82 8.23
C SER A 322 -25.41 11.49 8.48
N THR A 323 -24.76 10.67 9.29
CA THR A 323 -25.25 9.41 9.84
C THR A 323 -25.07 9.42 11.36
N LYS A 324 -25.49 8.37 12.06
CA LYS A 324 -25.18 8.27 13.51
C LYS A 324 -23.68 8.15 13.83
N ASN A 325 -22.87 7.71 12.86
CA ASN A 325 -21.45 7.45 13.04
C ASN A 325 -20.52 8.42 12.31
N VAL A 326 -21.03 9.17 11.33
CA VAL A 326 -20.21 10.02 10.46
C VAL A 326 -20.96 11.32 10.14
N ASP A 327 -20.27 12.45 10.29
CA ASP A 327 -20.64 13.75 9.70
C ASP A 327 -19.58 14.16 8.69
N LEU A 328 -19.97 14.30 7.43
CA LEU A 328 -19.11 14.74 6.34
C LEU A 328 -19.66 16.00 5.68
N GLU A 329 -18.78 16.97 5.48
CA GLU A 329 -19.08 18.19 4.72
C GLU A 329 -17.96 18.47 3.72
N LEU A 330 -18.33 18.85 2.50
CA LEU A 330 -17.44 19.06 1.37
C LEU A 330 -17.47 20.53 0.91
N LEU A 331 -16.37 21.02 0.33
CA LEU A 331 -16.20 22.38 -0.18
C LEU A 331 -16.33 22.43 -1.71
N GLU A 332 -17.45 22.94 -2.22
CA GLU A 332 -17.67 23.14 -3.67
C GLU A 332 -16.62 24.05 -4.31
N LYS A 333 -16.28 25.15 -3.64
CA LYS A 333 -15.27 26.13 -4.11
C LYS A 333 -13.85 25.58 -4.15
N ARG A 334 -13.63 24.36 -3.65
CA ARG A 334 -12.31 23.72 -3.54
C ARG A 334 -12.33 22.26 -4.02
N GLY A 335 -13.02 22.01 -5.14
CA GLY A 335 -12.97 20.71 -5.79
C GLY A 335 -13.57 19.57 -4.99
N ALA A 336 -14.65 19.84 -4.24
CA ALA A 336 -15.27 18.87 -3.35
C ALA A 336 -14.30 18.25 -2.34
N THR A 337 -13.36 19.05 -1.82
CA THR A 337 -12.50 18.62 -0.70
C THR A 337 -13.27 18.56 0.60
N ILE A 338 -12.78 17.81 1.56
CA ILE A 338 -13.40 17.65 2.87
C ILE A 338 -13.13 18.88 3.71
N SER A 339 -14.20 19.60 4.11
CA SER A 339 -14.11 20.68 5.11
C SER A 339 -14.20 20.13 6.53
N LYS A 340 -14.99 19.07 6.72
CA LYS A 340 -15.23 18.47 8.01
C LYS A 340 -15.46 16.97 7.85
N LEU A 341 -14.70 16.17 8.59
CA LEU A 341 -14.98 14.76 8.83
C LEU A 341 -14.95 14.50 10.32
N LYS A 342 -16.12 14.23 10.87
CA LYS A 342 -16.33 13.93 12.28
C LYS A 342 -16.92 12.52 12.42
N PHE A 343 -16.47 11.82 13.44
CA PHE A 343 -17.05 10.56 13.89
C PHE A 343 -17.70 10.77 15.27
N PRO A 344 -19.02 11.08 15.33
CA PRO A 344 -19.69 11.52 16.57
C PRO A 344 -19.54 10.57 17.75
N GLN A 345 -19.43 9.27 17.48
CA GLN A 345 -19.26 8.25 18.52
C GLN A 345 -17.81 8.16 19.05
N ILE A 346 -16.86 8.86 18.41
CA ILE A 346 -15.43 8.82 18.73
C ILE A 346 -14.98 10.15 19.30
N ASN A 347 -15.31 11.25 18.63
CA ASN A 347 -14.91 12.59 19.03
C ASN A 347 -15.94 13.64 18.62
N GLU A 348 -16.16 14.63 19.48
CA GLU A 348 -17.04 15.77 19.15
C GLU A 348 -16.43 16.74 18.14
N LYS A 349 -15.10 16.81 18.06
CA LYS A 349 -14.38 17.64 17.09
C LYS A 349 -14.14 16.87 15.80
N SER A 350 -14.04 17.61 14.69
CA SER A 350 -13.61 17.04 13.41
C SER A 350 -12.18 16.50 13.52
N LEU A 351 -11.94 15.29 13.02
CA LEU A 351 -10.60 14.69 13.00
C LEU A 351 -9.82 15.07 11.74
N LEU A 352 -10.54 15.27 10.62
CA LEU A 352 -9.97 15.70 9.33
C LEU A 352 -10.70 16.94 8.82
N GLY A 353 -10.00 17.75 8.05
CA GLY A 353 -10.59 18.93 7.42
C GLY A 353 -9.55 19.70 6.62
N PHE A 354 -9.53 21.00 6.82
CA PHE A 354 -8.53 21.92 6.27
C PHE A 354 -8.00 22.83 7.38
N LEU A 355 -6.85 23.46 7.11
CA LEU A 355 -6.32 24.53 7.96
C LEU A 355 -6.65 25.86 7.31
N GLU A 356 -7.21 26.80 8.09
CA GLU A 356 -7.51 28.12 7.62
C GLU A 356 -6.22 28.93 7.39
N HIS A 357 -6.23 29.79 6.37
CA HIS A 357 -5.15 30.75 6.16
C HIS A 357 -4.95 31.64 7.39
N GLY A 358 -3.70 31.83 7.78
CA GLY A 358 -3.36 32.61 8.96
C GLY A 358 -3.41 31.86 10.28
N THR A 359 -3.83 30.58 10.29
CA THR A 359 -3.77 29.75 11.50
C THR A 359 -2.33 29.57 11.97
N TYR A 360 -1.38 29.52 11.03
CA TYR A 360 0.06 29.38 11.27
C TYR A 360 0.83 30.42 10.45
N GLU A 361 1.17 31.56 11.06
CA GLU A 361 1.83 32.68 10.37
C GLU A 361 3.21 32.32 9.80
N ASP A 362 3.91 31.38 10.44
CA ASP A 362 5.29 31.01 10.09
C ASP A 362 5.42 29.75 9.23
N THR A 363 4.30 29.16 8.76
CA THR A 363 4.41 27.97 7.93
C THR A 363 4.83 28.30 6.51
N LYS A 364 5.99 27.82 6.10
CA LYS A 364 6.49 27.87 4.72
C LYS A 364 5.75 26.87 3.80
N LEU A 365 4.70 26.23 4.29
CA LEU A 365 3.95 25.22 3.56
C LEU A 365 3.07 25.88 2.49
N SER A 366 2.91 25.19 1.37
CA SER A 366 1.96 25.56 0.35
C SER A 366 0.55 25.74 0.94
N PRO A 367 -0.24 26.73 0.51
CA PRO A 367 -1.57 27.03 1.06
C PRO A 367 -2.64 25.95 0.81
N ASP A 368 -2.26 24.78 0.28
CA ASP A 368 -3.18 23.68 -0.04
C ASP A 368 -3.30 22.69 1.10
N PHE A 369 -3.94 23.10 2.17
CA PHE A 369 -4.16 22.32 3.39
C PHE A 369 -5.51 21.59 3.42
N TYR A 370 -6.07 21.28 2.27
CA TYR A 370 -7.38 20.64 2.15
C TYR A 370 -7.26 19.12 2.20
N SER A 371 -8.27 18.46 2.75
CA SER A 371 -8.38 17.00 2.71
C SER A 371 -9.13 16.51 1.48
N GLY A 372 -8.70 15.37 0.91
CA GLY A 372 -9.34 14.77 -0.27
C GLY A 372 -8.94 15.40 -1.60
N HIS A 373 -7.82 16.16 -1.64
CA HIS A 373 -7.37 16.77 -2.87
C HIS A 373 -6.24 15.99 -3.56
N THR A 374 -5.95 16.43 -4.79
CA THR A 374 -4.92 15.87 -5.66
C THR A 374 -3.94 16.97 -6.07
N VAL A 375 -2.66 16.63 -6.14
CA VAL A 375 -1.62 17.51 -6.63
C VAL A 375 -0.66 16.76 -7.55
N ALA A 376 -0.29 17.41 -8.65
CA ALA A 376 0.81 16.96 -9.50
C ALA A 376 1.81 18.09 -9.72
N PHE A 377 3.11 17.74 -9.79
CA PHE A 377 4.21 18.68 -10.06
C PHE A 377 5.03 18.13 -11.22
N ASP A 378 5.20 18.92 -12.27
CA ASP A 378 6.11 18.59 -13.37
C ASP A 378 7.57 18.98 -13.03
N ARG A 379 8.49 18.69 -13.96
CA ARG A 379 9.92 19.05 -13.80
C ARG A 379 10.20 20.54 -13.68
N ASN A 380 9.29 21.38 -14.15
CA ASN A 380 9.39 22.83 -14.07
C ASN A 380 8.67 23.40 -12.84
N THR A 381 8.29 22.52 -11.89
CA THR A 381 7.53 22.88 -10.70
C THR A 381 6.13 23.45 -10.97
N ASN A 382 5.61 23.29 -12.20
CA ASN A 382 4.23 23.65 -12.48
C ASN A 382 3.29 22.76 -11.68
N LYS A 383 2.46 23.39 -10.89
CA LYS A 383 1.51 22.73 -10.02
C LYS A 383 0.15 22.57 -10.70
N ILE A 384 -0.37 21.35 -10.68
CA ILE A 384 -1.72 21.00 -11.11
C ILE A 384 -2.47 20.53 -9.88
N THR A 385 -3.65 21.12 -9.62
CA THR A 385 -4.51 20.70 -8.51
C THR A 385 -5.95 20.58 -8.98
N ASP A 386 -6.76 19.89 -8.18
CA ASP A 386 -8.20 19.74 -8.37
C ASP A 386 -9.04 20.73 -7.53
N LEU A 387 -8.41 21.79 -7.02
CA LEU A 387 -9.02 22.76 -6.12
C LEU A 387 -9.92 23.82 -6.81
N GLY A 388 -10.44 23.52 -8.00
CA GLY A 388 -11.39 24.37 -8.72
C GLY A 388 -12.81 24.25 -8.18
N ASN A 389 -13.71 25.13 -8.64
CA ASN A 389 -15.14 25.00 -8.35
C ASN A 389 -15.71 23.71 -8.93
N SER A 390 -16.49 22.99 -8.15
CA SER A 390 -17.19 21.80 -8.59
C SER A 390 -18.50 21.62 -7.83
N LYS A 391 -19.57 21.32 -8.54
CA LYS A 391 -20.86 21.02 -7.92
C LYS A 391 -20.80 19.66 -7.24
N ILE A 392 -21.49 19.55 -6.11
CA ILE A 392 -21.60 18.33 -5.33
C ILE A 392 -23.03 17.84 -5.35
N PHE A 393 -23.21 16.56 -5.60
CA PHE A 393 -24.51 15.91 -5.67
C PHE A 393 -24.58 14.78 -4.65
N ALA A 394 -25.73 14.68 -3.99
CA ALA A 394 -26.10 13.54 -3.17
C ALA A 394 -26.98 12.59 -3.98
N ILE A 395 -26.77 11.30 -3.87
CA ILE A 395 -27.70 10.29 -4.34
C ILE A 395 -28.61 9.97 -3.15
N GLU A 396 -29.88 10.37 -3.27
CA GLU A 396 -30.88 9.99 -2.27
C GLU A 396 -31.10 8.49 -2.30
N THR A 397 -30.92 7.87 -1.17
CA THR A 397 -31.15 6.43 -1.01
C THR A 397 -31.95 6.21 0.29
N ASP A 398 -33.00 5.41 0.23
CA ASP A 398 -33.65 4.86 1.43
C ASP A 398 -32.77 3.79 2.10
N SER A 399 -31.48 4.04 2.15
CA SER A 399 -30.53 2.98 2.33
C SER A 399 -30.07 2.82 3.77
N PRO A 400 -30.09 1.60 4.26
CA PRO A 400 -29.57 1.27 5.58
C PRO A 400 -28.04 1.09 5.63
N ILE A 401 -27.32 1.16 4.50
CA ILE A 401 -25.87 0.84 4.48
C ILE A 401 -25.02 2.09 4.36
N ARG A 402 -25.20 2.90 3.31
CA ARG A 402 -24.36 4.08 3.07
C ARG A 402 -25.06 5.18 2.28
N LYS A 403 -24.71 6.44 2.53
CA LYS A 403 -25.05 7.60 1.72
C LYS A 403 -23.92 7.88 0.73
N ILE A 404 -24.24 8.55 -0.38
CA ILE A 404 -23.29 8.81 -1.46
C ILE A 404 -23.30 10.30 -1.80
N LEU A 405 -22.13 10.93 -1.76
CA LEU A 405 -21.88 12.24 -2.35
C LEU A 405 -20.89 12.07 -3.51
N PHE A 406 -21.08 12.82 -4.59
CA PHE A 406 -20.12 12.81 -5.69
C PHE A 406 -19.94 14.17 -6.33
N SER A 407 -18.83 14.35 -7.00
CA SER A 407 -18.48 15.55 -7.74
C SER A 407 -17.57 15.22 -8.91
N GLU A 408 -17.55 16.09 -9.92
CA GLU A 408 -16.72 15.94 -11.11
C GLU A 408 -15.90 17.21 -11.31
N VAL A 409 -14.59 17.05 -11.54
CA VAL A 409 -13.61 18.13 -11.70
C VAL A 409 -12.82 17.93 -12.98
N ASN A 410 -12.74 18.99 -13.79
CA ASN A 410 -11.87 18.99 -14.96
C ASN A 410 -10.46 19.43 -14.56
N LEU A 411 -9.46 18.65 -14.97
CA LEU A 411 -8.05 18.90 -14.78
C LEU A 411 -7.35 19.14 -16.13
N PRO A 412 -6.25 19.90 -16.18
CA PRO A 412 -5.45 20.00 -17.39
C PRO A 412 -4.99 18.63 -17.95
N ILE A 413 -4.80 17.66 -17.09
CA ILE A 413 -4.37 16.30 -17.41
C ILE A 413 -5.50 15.32 -17.69
N GLY A 414 -6.77 15.73 -17.55
CA GLY A 414 -7.93 14.86 -17.77
C GLY A 414 -9.15 15.24 -16.95
N HIS A 415 -9.92 14.24 -16.57
CA HIS A 415 -11.14 14.38 -15.78
C HIS A 415 -11.01 13.57 -14.49
N LEU A 416 -11.54 14.10 -13.39
CA LEU A 416 -11.59 13.45 -12.09
C LEU A 416 -13.03 13.39 -11.58
N LYS A 417 -13.51 12.19 -11.27
CA LYS A 417 -14.74 11.99 -10.49
C LYS A 417 -14.38 11.57 -9.08
N LYS A 418 -14.91 12.28 -8.09
CA LYS A 418 -14.79 11.98 -6.66
C LYS A 418 -16.11 11.42 -6.16
N ILE A 419 -16.07 10.30 -5.44
CA ILE A 419 -17.24 9.68 -4.83
C ILE A 419 -16.91 9.41 -3.36
N TYR A 420 -17.79 9.86 -2.49
CA TYR A 420 -17.72 9.65 -1.06
C TYR A 420 -18.83 8.72 -0.62
N TYR A 421 -18.49 7.61 0.00
CA TYR A 421 -19.42 6.65 0.58
C TYR A 421 -19.41 6.80 2.10
N ILE A 422 -20.52 7.22 2.69
CA ILE A 422 -20.68 7.54 4.11
C ILE A 422 -21.49 6.44 4.77
N TYR A 423 -20.88 5.62 5.62
CA TYR A 423 -21.51 4.42 6.16
C TYR A 423 -22.41 4.71 7.37
N GLU A 424 -23.57 4.03 7.44
CA GLU A 424 -24.56 4.19 8.52
C GLU A 424 -24.15 3.45 9.80
N ASN A 425 -23.58 2.25 9.67
CA ASN A 425 -23.39 1.34 10.79
C ASN A 425 -21.94 1.27 11.31
N GLU A 426 -21.03 1.99 10.70
CA GLU A 426 -19.62 2.05 11.12
C GLU A 426 -19.04 3.47 10.93
N PRO A 427 -18.05 3.87 11.75
CA PRO A 427 -17.37 5.15 11.61
C PRO A 427 -16.39 5.11 10.42
N ARG A 428 -16.94 5.06 9.21
CA ARG A 428 -16.16 4.88 7.98
C ARG A 428 -16.66 5.75 6.85
N VAL A 429 -15.71 6.31 6.11
CA VAL A 429 -15.92 6.96 4.81
C VAL A 429 -14.97 6.34 3.80
N ASP A 430 -15.48 5.90 2.67
CA ASP A 430 -14.66 5.54 1.53
C ASP A 430 -14.62 6.69 0.53
N ILE A 431 -13.43 7.05 0.10
CA ILE A 431 -13.17 8.08 -0.91
C ILE A 431 -12.72 7.37 -2.18
N LYS A 432 -13.58 7.31 -3.19
CA LYS A 432 -13.23 6.73 -4.49
C LYS A 432 -12.91 7.85 -5.47
N LEU A 433 -11.72 7.79 -6.07
CA LEU A 433 -11.24 8.71 -7.08
C LEU A 433 -11.12 7.96 -8.41
N ILE A 434 -11.76 8.51 -9.45
CA ILE A 434 -11.74 7.97 -10.80
C ILE A 434 -11.13 9.02 -11.70
N PHE A 435 -9.91 8.76 -12.16
CA PHE A 435 -9.19 9.61 -13.11
C PHE A 435 -9.38 9.08 -14.52
N ASP A 436 -9.71 9.97 -15.45
CA ASP A 436 -9.65 9.70 -16.88
C ASP A 436 -8.58 10.60 -17.50
N PHE A 437 -7.35 10.06 -17.56
CA PHE A 437 -6.20 10.80 -18.06
C PHE A 437 -6.25 10.94 -19.58
N LYS A 438 -6.26 12.18 -20.08
CA LYS A 438 -6.00 12.46 -21.49
C LYS A 438 -4.56 12.13 -21.82
N GLU A 439 -3.65 12.71 -21.07
CA GLU A 439 -2.23 12.45 -21.10
C GLU A 439 -1.61 12.95 -19.80
N PHE A 440 -0.99 12.05 -19.02
CA PHE A 440 -0.21 12.40 -17.85
C PHE A 440 1.27 12.43 -18.26
N LYS A 441 1.85 13.61 -18.31
CA LYS A 441 3.29 13.78 -18.51
C LYS A 441 4.05 13.44 -17.23
N PRO A 442 5.34 13.07 -17.33
CA PRO A 442 6.13 12.77 -16.15
C PRO A 442 6.08 13.89 -15.11
N ALA A 443 5.57 13.55 -13.94
CA ALA A 443 5.39 14.44 -12.82
C ALA A 443 5.34 13.63 -11.53
N SER A 444 5.53 14.28 -10.38
CA SER A 444 5.10 13.71 -9.10
C SER A 444 3.58 13.82 -9.03
N PHE A 445 2.91 12.72 -8.70
CA PHE A 445 1.46 12.65 -8.60
C PHE A 445 1.04 12.09 -7.26
N ARG A 446 0.37 12.93 -6.48
CA ARG A 446 -0.10 12.61 -5.13
C ARG A 446 -1.58 12.89 -4.99
N THR A 447 -2.32 11.96 -4.39
CA THR A 447 -3.76 12.11 -4.16
C THR A 447 -4.19 11.48 -2.84
N GLY A 448 -5.47 11.65 -2.50
CA GLY A 448 -5.98 11.21 -1.21
C GLY A 448 -5.26 11.90 -0.06
N ILE A 449 -4.92 13.18 -0.23
CA ILE A 449 -4.25 13.98 0.80
C ILE A 449 -5.22 14.21 1.94
N LEU A 450 -4.82 13.88 3.17
CA LEU A 450 -5.62 14.05 4.37
C LEU A 450 -4.87 14.95 5.36
N THR A 451 -5.51 16.06 5.74
CA THR A 451 -5.01 17.01 6.71
C THR A 451 -5.73 16.80 8.04
N PHE A 452 -4.98 16.51 9.07
CA PHE A 452 -5.50 16.24 10.41
C PHE A 452 -5.72 17.54 11.18
N SER A 453 -6.83 17.59 11.91
CA SER A 453 -7.19 18.76 12.74
C SER A 453 -6.35 18.76 14.03
N PRO A 454 -5.41 19.69 14.23
CA PRO A 454 -4.51 19.66 15.38
C PRO A 454 -5.24 19.70 16.72
N LEU A 455 -6.32 20.47 16.80
CA LEU A 455 -7.12 20.63 18.02
C LEU A 455 -7.94 19.40 18.42
N ALA A 456 -7.95 18.37 17.60
CA ALA A 456 -8.67 17.13 17.88
C ALA A 456 -7.84 16.10 18.67
N PHE A 457 -6.52 16.26 18.69
CA PHE A 457 -5.57 15.26 19.22
C PHE A 457 -4.73 15.82 20.37
N ASN A 458 -4.34 14.94 21.29
CA ASN A 458 -3.34 15.27 22.31
C ASN A 458 -1.95 15.17 21.68
N LYS A 459 -1.28 16.33 21.52
CA LYS A 459 0.01 16.45 20.84
C LYS A 459 1.12 15.56 21.44
N GLU A 460 1.14 15.40 22.76
CA GLU A 460 2.20 14.63 23.43
C GLU A 460 2.06 13.11 23.25
N GLU A 461 0.89 12.67 22.84
CA GLU A 461 0.56 11.24 22.66
C GLU A 461 0.43 10.82 21.20
N ILE A 462 0.51 11.78 20.26
CA ILE A 462 0.34 11.47 18.85
C ILE A 462 1.41 10.51 18.35
N SER A 463 0.94 9.57 17.58
CA SER A 463 1.78 8.59 16.88
C SER A 463 1.20 8.28 15.52
N TYR A 464 2.05 7.83 14.62
CA TYR A 464 1.59 7.13 13.43
C TYR A 464 2.01 5.66 13.51
N THR A 465 1.20 4.80 12.93
CA THR A 465 1.40 3.36 12.94
C THR A 465 1.46 2.86 11.51
N THR A 466 2.48 2.05 11.22
CA THR A 466 2.66 1.43 9.90
C THR A 466 2.65 -0.08 10.01
N HIS A 467 2.35 -0.74 8.90
CA HIS A 467 2.38 -2.19 8.76
C HIS A 467 3.23 -2.56 7.54
N ASN A 468 4.34 -3.23 7.78
CA ASN A 468 5.29 -3.63 6.75
C ASN A 468 5.44 -5.15 6.65
N GLY A 469 4.30 -5.87 6.64
CA GLY A 469 4.24 -7.32 6.45
C GLY A 469 4.41 -8.16 7.73
N GLY A 470 4.72 -7.51 8.86
CA GLY A 470 4.82 -8.13 10.18
C GLY A 470 3.74 -7.62 11.13
N GLU A 471 4.13 -7.23 12.32
CA GLU A 471 3.27 -6.52 13.26
C GLU A 471 3.16 -5.03 12.91
N MET A 472 2.12 -4.39 13.43
CA MET A 472 2.03 -2.93 13.41
C MET A 472 3.12 -2.32 14.27
N ILE A 473 3.77 -1.28 13.75
CA ILE A 473 4.84 -0.56 14.44
C ILE A 473 4.38 0.86 14.69
N ASP A 474 4.34 1.23 15.95
CA ASP A 474 4.03 2.59 16.40
C ASP A 474 5.29 3.46 16.38
N HIS A 475 5.17 4.60 15.72
CA HIS A 475 6.21 5.62 15.68
C HIS A 475 5.67 6.86 16.41
N LYS A 476 6.20 7.11 17.60
CA LYS A 476 5.88 8.33 18.34
C LYS A 476 6.41 9.54 17.58
N ILE A 477 5.56 10.55 17.39
CA ILE A 477 5.97 11.79 16.77
C ILE A 477 6.71 12.63 17.82
N THR A 478 7.96 12.92 17.53
CA THR A 478 8.82 13.79 18.35
C THR A 478 8.68 15.24 17.90
N GLU A 479 9.36 16.16 18.58
CA GLU A 479 9.38 17.58 18.19
C GLU A 479 10.12 17.84 16.87
N GLU A 480 10.79 16.86 16.31
CA GLU A 480 11.48 17.00 15.03
C GLU A 480 10.47 17.06 13.88
N ASN A 481 10.63 18.03 13.00
CA ASN A 481 9.84 18.13 11.79
C ASN A 481 10.13 16.97 10.85
N ILE A 482 9.06 16.36 10.34
CA ILE A 482 9.14 15.35 9.27
C ILE A 482 8.56 16.00 8.01
N MET A 483 9.44 16.51 7.17
CA MET A 483 9.05 17.17 5.93
C MET A 483 9.49 16.33 4.75
N GLN A 484 8.59 16.21 3.79
CA GLN A 484 8.91 15.55 2.52
C GLN A 484 9.79 16.43 1.66
N ASP A 485 9.57 17.74 1.77
CA ASP A 485 10.29 18.73 1.02
C ASP A 485 10.11 20.11 1.65
N GLU A 486 11.19 20.79 2.00
CA GLU A 486 11.15 22.20 2.38
C GLU A 486 11.05 23.11 1.16
N SER A 487 11.37 22.58 0.00
CA SER A 487 11.36 23.30 -1.27
C SER A 487 10.14 22.93 -2.09
N THR A 488 9.88 23.70 -3.10
CA THR A 488 8.93 23.37 -4.17
C THR A 488 9.44 22.26 -5.10
N ASP A 489 10.58 21.65 -4.79
CA ASP A 489 11.13 20.53 -5.56
C ASP A 489 10.22 19.32 -5.36
N PRO A 490 9.63 18.76 -6.43
CA PRO A 490 8.76 17.61 -6.35
C PRO A 490 9.48 16.31 -6.00
N ARG A 491 10.80 16.31 -5.95
CA ARG A 491 11.59 15.15 -5.55
C ARG A 491 11.41 14.89 -4.07
N LEU A 492 11.03 13.66 -3.74
CA LEU A 492 10.79 13.25 -2.38
C LEU A 492 12.07 12.87 -1.68
N THR A 493 12.18 13.29 -0.44
CA THR A 493 13.14 12.69 0.47
C THR A 493 12.60 11.36 0.99
N SER A 494 13.46 10.40 1.25
CA SER A 494 13.09 9.12 1.84
C SER A 494 12.48 9.24 3.24
N ASN A 495 12.73 10.34 3.93
CA ASN A 495 12.25 10.57 5.30
C ASN A 495 10.72 10.73 5.39
N GLY A 496 10.09 11.18 4.32
CA GLY A 496 8.64 11.31 4.27
C GLY A 496 7.88 10.03 3.90
N CYS A 497 8.58 8.96 3.49
CA CYS A 497 7.96 7.71 3.08
C CYS A 497 7.63 6.82 4.27
N LEU A 498 6.37 6.43 4.43
CA LEU A 498 5.98 5.46 5.45
C LEU A 498 6.14 4.00 5.01
N GLY A 499 6.24 3.75 3.72
CA GLY A 499 6.53 2.43 3.15
C GLY A 499 5.60 1.30 3.54
N SER A 500 4.37 1.61 3.93
CA SER A 500 3.41 0.61 4.36
C SER A 500 3.15 -0.43 3.27
N THR A 501 3.56 -1.67 3.50
CA THR A 501 3.46 -2.76 2.53
C THR A 501 2.04 -3.29 2.40
N GLU A 502 1.25 -3.26 3.48
CA GLU A 502 -0.13 -3.76 3.51
C GLU A 502 -1.18 -2.67 3.20
N GLY A 503 -0.74 -1.45 2.90
CA GLY A 503 -1.66 -0.36 2.58
C GLY A 503 -2.41 0.21 3.79
N ILE A 504 -1.99 -0.09 5.01
CA ILE A 504 -2.65 0.32 6.25
C ILE A 504 -1.77 1.30 7.00
N ILE A 505 -2.36 2.44 7.38
CA ILE A 505 -1.71 3.45 8.23
C ILE A 505 -2.72 3.88 9.27
N ASP A 506 -2.25 4.10 10.49
CA ASP A 506 -3.03 4.75 11.55
C ASP A 506 -2.33 6.02 12.01
N PHE A 507 -3.10 7.02 12.33
CA PHE A 507 -2.65 8.24 12.98
C PHE A 507 -3.64 8.63 14.08
N GLY A 508 -3.11 9.01 15.23
CA GLY A 508 -3.93 9.51 16.35
C GLY A 508 -3.16 9.57 17.65
N ASP A 509 -3.90 9.78 18.72
CA ASP A 509 -3.44 9.66 20.10
C ASP A 509 -3.90 8.35 20.74
N ASN A 510 -3.70 8.20 22.06
CA ASN A 510 -4.06 6.98 22.78
C ASN A 510 -5.58 6.76 22.86
N GLU A 511 -6.39 7.82 22.77
CA GLU A 511 -7.84 7.72 22.94
C GLU A 511 -8.57 7.56 21.60
N LYS A 512 -8.03 8.15 20.53
CA LYS A 512 -8.71 8.24 19.23
C LYS A 512 -7.75 8.37 18.06
N GLY A 513 -8.24 8.04 16.89
CA GLY A 513 -7.44 8.16 15.67
C GLY A 513 -8.22 7.83 14.41
N ILE A 514 -7.48 7.78 13.34
CA ILE A 514 -7.95 7.43 12.02
C ILE A 514 -7.04 6.38 11.42
N THR A 515 -7.64 5.28 11.01
CA THR A 515 -6.97 4.25 10.20
C THR A 515 -7.31 4.49 8.73
N ILE A 516 -6.31 4.51 7.88
CA ILE A 516 -6.45 4.67 6.43
C ILE A 516 -6.04 3.36 5.78
N PHE A 517 -6.91 2.85 4.91
CA PHE A 517 -6.63 1.66 4.13
C PHE A 517 -6.70 1.97 2.63
N THR A 518 -5.72 1.43 1.89
CA THR A 518 -5.63 1.54 0.43
C THR A 518 -5.31 0.17 -0.14
N ASP A 519 -6.17 -0.36 -1.01
CA ASP A 519 -5.87 -1.61 -1.70
C ASP A 519 -4.79 -1.41 -2.76
N LYS A 520 -3.60 -1.92 -2.48
CA LYS A 520 -2.45 -1.81 -3.39
C LYS A 520 -2.56 -2.68 -4.63
N SER A 521 -3.52 -3.61 -4.68
CA SER A 521 -3.79 -4.42 -5.87
C SER A 521 -4.52 -3.64 -6.96
N ASP A 522 -5.24 -2.56 -6.61
CA ASP A 522 -5.94 -1.69 -7.55
C ASP A 522 -4.96 -0.70 -8.22
N TRP A 523 -4.39 0.18 -7.41
CA TRP A 523 -3.39 1.14 -7.84
C TRP A 523 -2.38 1.38 -6.72
N TYR A 524 -1.18 0.84 -6.87
CA TYR A 524 -0.14 0.90 -5.87
C TYR A 524 0.30 2.33 -5.58
N SER A 525 0.37 2.67 -4.31
CA SER A 525 0.86 3.95 -3.83
C SER A 525 1.77 3.79 -2.62
N VAL A 526 2.56 4.83 -2.36
CA VAL A 526 3.35 4.96 -1.14
C VAL A 526 2.76 6.07 -0.30
N PRO A 527 2.36 5.79 0.94
CA PRO A 527 1.94 6.83 1.87
C PRO A 527 3.14 7.65 2.33
N MET A 528 2.92 8.94 2.45
CA MET A 528 3.92 9.94 2.78
C MET A 528 3.38 10.84 3.85
N ILE A 529 4.23 11.21 4.81
CA ILE A 529 3.86 12.13 5.88
C ILE A 529 4.53 13.48 5.70
N ASN A 530 3.82 14.48 6.18
CA ASN A 530 4.34 15.79 6.43
C ASN A 530 3.89 16.21 7.83
N TYR A 531 4.83 16.35 8.74
CA TYR A 531 4.61 16.80 10.10
C TYR A 531 5.51 17.99 10.38
N GLN A 532 4.93 19.04 10.92
CA GLN A 532 5.66 20.22 11.36
C GLN A 532 5.23 20.58 12.79
N HIS A 533 6.20 20.61 13.66
CA HIS A 533 6.09 21.21 14.98
C HIS A 533 6.26 22.72 14.88
N ILE A 534 5.35 23.50 15.44
CA ILE A 534 5.35 24.95 15.38
C ILE A 534 5.66 25.53 16.75
N ASP A 535 4.90 25.10 17.76
CA ASP A 535 5.11 25.45 19.17
C ASP A 535 4.53 24.35 20.08
N LYS A 536 4.47 24.59 21.40
CA LYS A 536 3.98 23.60 22.37
C LYS A 536 2.56 23.08 22.08
N GLU A 537 1.72 23.89 21.49
CA GLU A 537 0.31 23.56 21.26
C GLU A 537 -0.03 23.37 19.78
N LYS A 538 0.79 23.93 18.89
CA LYS A 538 0.51 23.95 17.46
C LYS A 538 1.40 22.96 16.70
N PHE A 539 0.77 22.14 15.92
CA PHE A 539 1.44 21.24 14.97
C PHE A 539 0.61 21.10 13.71
N PHE A 540 1.26 20.67 12.66
CA PHE A 540 0.61 20.32 11.40
C PHE A 540 0.91 18.87 11.08
N PHE A 541 -0.09 18.13 10.67
CA PHE A 541 0.08 16.75 10.22
C PHE A 541 -0.76 16.46 8.98
N ARG A 542 -0.14 15.87 7.99
CA ARG A 542 -0.79 15.50 6.74
C ARG A 542 -0.23 14.18 6.22
N ILE A 543 -1.12 13.32 5.73
CA ILE A 543 -0.77 12.13 4.94
C ILE A 543 -1.15 12.39 3.49
N SER A 544 -0.31 11.98 2.56
CA SER A 544 -0.60 11.93 1.14
C SER A 544 -0.19 10.56 0.59
N ASN A 545 -0.81 10.14 -0.51
CA ASN A 545 -0.43 8.93 -1.20
C ASN A 545 0.22 9.28 -2.54
N SER A 546 1.48 8.86 -2.72
CA SER A 546 2.23 9.03 -3.95
C SER A 546 2.01 7.86 -4.89
N PHE A 547 1.64 8.13 -6.12
CA PHE A 547 1.42 7.17 -7.21
C PHE A 547 2.49 7.26 -8.29
N ALA A 548 3.13 8.41 -8.41
CA ALA A 548 4.29 8.62 -9.25
C ALA A 548 5.18 9.69 -8.63
N GLU A 549 6.48 9.52 -8.76
CA GLU A 549 7.46 10.54 -8.42
C GLU A 549 8.46 10.74 -9.53
N LEU A 550 8.94 11.96 -9.68
CA LEU A 550 9.99 12.27 -10.64
C LEU A 550 11.30 11.59 -10.24
N ASP A 551 11.88 10.92 -11.20
CA ASP A 551 13.20 10.30 -11.11
C ASP A 551 13.99 10.66 -12.37
N ASP A 552 15.29 10.85 -12.22
CA ASP A 552 16.19 11.18 -13.34
C ASP A 552 16.36 10.01 -14.33
N THR A 553 15.99 8.79 -13.94
CA THR A 553 16.30 7.57 -14.69
C THR A 553 15.18 7.05 -15.56
N SER A 554 13.94 7.41 -15.29
CA SER A 554 12.78 6.93 -16.06
C SER A 554 11.55 7.76 -15.82
N MET A 555 10.57 7.62 -16.70
CA MET A 555 9.39 8.47 -16.72
C MET A 555 8.14 7.62 -16.77
N THR A 556 7.16 7.97 -15.91
CA THR A 556 5.83 7.39 -15.94
C THR A 556 4.93 8.16 -16.90
N TRP A 557 4.25 7.44 -17.77
CA TRP A 557 3.26 7.98 -18.70
C TRP A 557 1.92 7.26 -18.49
N TRP A 558 0.87 8.02 -18.21
CA TRP A 558 -0.46 7.47 -18.05
C TRP A 558 -1.43 8.04 -19.07
N LYS A 559 -2.34 7.18 -19.55
CA LYS A 559 -3.46 7.50 -20.39
C LYS A 559 -4.65 6.62 -20.02
N GLY A 560 -5.87 7.17 -20.17
CA GLY A 560 -7.10 6.45 -19.88
C GLY A 560 -7.44 6.38 -18.38
N ARG A 561 -8.31 5.45 -18.03
CA ARG A 561 -8.93 5.38 -16.73
C ARG A 561 -8.05 4.72 -15.69
N LYS A 562 -7.98 5.34 -14.52
CA LYS A 562 -7.40 4.79 -13.28
C LYS A 562 -8.31 5.08 -12.11
N GLU A 563 -8.43 4.13 -11.20
CA GLU A 563 -9.28 4.24 -10.02
C GLU A 563 -8.50 3.90 -8.76
N ILE A 564 -8.86 4.54 -7.65
CA ILE A 564 -8.38 4.23 -6.32
C ILE A 564 -9.47 4.50 -5.28
N LYS A 565 -9.51 3.67 -4.25
CA LYS A 565 -10.38 3.83 -3.10
C LYS A 565 -9.53 3.92 -1.83
N PHE A 566 -9.77 4.95 -1.05
CA PHE A 566 -9.22 5.13 0.29
C PHE A 566 -10.33 4.88 1.29
N SER A 567 -10.17 3.93 2.19
CA SER A 567 -11.08 3.75 3.32
C SER A 567 -10.53 4.47 4.53
N VAL A 568 -11.31 5.39 5.08
CA VAL A 568 -10.98 6.22 6.24
C VAL A 568 -11.86 5.76 7.40
N LEU A 569 -11.27 5.09 8.38
CA LEU A 569 -11.98 4.49 9.51
C LEU A 569 -11.62 5.25 10.79
N GLY A 570 -12.62 5.77 11.49
CA GLY A 570 -12.44 6.30 12.83
C GLY A 570 -12.18 5.17 13.83
N ARG A 571 -11.34 5.41 14.84
CA ARG A 571 -11.11 4.49 15.95
C ARG A 571 -11.13 5.19 17.30
N LYS A 572 -11.48 4.45 18.33
CA LYS A 572 -11.19 4.75 19.74
C LYS A 572 -9.79 4.25 20.10
N GLU A 573 -9.58 3.83 21.32
CA GLU A 573 -8.29 3.39 21.86
C GLU A 573 -7.65 2.24 21.08
N ASP A 574 -8.44 1.21 20.73
CA ASP A 574 -7.90 0.00 20.08
C ASP A 574 -7.72 0.16 18.57
N LYS A 575 -6.48 0.07 18.12
CA LYS A 575 -6.10 0.09 16.70
C LYS A 575 -6.32 -1.28 16.02
N ASN A 576 -6.24 -2.37 16.79
CA ASN A 576 -6.20 -3.72 16.23
C ASN A 576 -7.51 -4.08 15.53
N GLU A 577 -8.65 -3.60 16.01
CA GLU A 577 -9.94 -3.84 15.37
C GLU A 577 -9.96 -3.33 13.92
N ASN A 578 -9.59 -2.07 13.71
CA ASN A 578 -9.53 -1.50 12.35
C ASN A 578 -8.46 -2.18 11.50
N PHE A 579 -7.34 -2.54 12.10
CA PHE A 579 -6.28 -3.25 11.41
C PHE A 579 -6.74 -4.61 10.88
N GLN A 580 -7.44 -5.40 11.69
CA GLN A 580 -8.02 -6.67 11.25
C GLN A 580 -9.09 -6.46 10.17
N LYS A 581 -9.95 -5.44 10.32
CA LYS A 581 -10.91 -5.06 9.28
C LYS A 581 -10.22 -4.76 7.95
N CYS A 582 -9.14 -3.98 7.96
CA CYS A 582 -8.39 -3.65 6.74
C CYS A 582 -7.75 -4.88 6.10
N LYS A 583 -7.18 -5.81 6.88
CA LYS A 583 -6.67 -7.09 6.36
C LYS A 583 -7.78 -7.92 5.69
N MET A 584 -8.95 -7.99 6.31
CA MET A 584 -10.10 -8.67 5.72
C MET A 584 -10.58 -7.97 4.45
N MET A 585 -10.64 -6.63 4.43
CA MET A 585 -11.00 -5.84 3.25
C MET A 585 -10.03 -6.06 2.09
N PHE A 586 -8.73 -6.20 2.37
CA PHE A 586 -7.74 -6.51 1.34
C PHE A 586 -8.01 -7.86 0.67
N LEU A 587 -8.28 -8.91 1.45
CA LEU A 587 -8.56 -10.23 0.91
C LEU A 587 -9.96 -10.31 0.27
N GLY A 588 -10.93 -9.62 0.86
CA GLY A 588 -12.32 -9.60 0.41
C GLY A 588 -13.04 -10.93 0.59
N LEU A 589 -14.16 -11.06 -0.10
CA LEU A 589 -14.97 -12.28 -0.20
C LEU A 589 -14.96 -12.81 -1.64
N VAL A 590 -15.12 -14.10 -1.82
CA VAL A 590 -15.19 -14.74 -3.14
C VAL A 590 -16.65 -14.98 -3.52
N CYS A 591 -17.16 -14.23 -4.50
CA CYS A 591 -18.50 -14.45 -5.04
C CYS A 591 -18.46 -15.40 -6.25
N ILE A 592 -19.45 -16.28 -6.31
CA ILE A 592 -19.63 -17.30 -7.35
C ILE A 592 -21.10 -17.30 -7.76
N SER A 593 -21.38 -17.09 -9.02
CA SER A 593 -22.75 -17.14 -9.52
C SER A 593 -22.96 -18.24 -10.54
N ASN A 594 -24.24 -18.50 -10.84
CA ASN A 594 -24.62 -19.45 -11.88
C ASN A 594 -24.33 -18.90 -13.28
N ASN A 595 -24.27 -17.59 -13.46
CA ASN A 595 -23.92 -16.94 -14.71
C ASN A 595 -22.46 -16.49 -14.66
N ASP A 596 -21.64 -16.92 -15.61
CA ASP A 596 -20.19 -16.61 -15.70
C ASP A 596 -19.89 -15.10 -15.84
N GLU A 597 -20.93 -14.24 -15.89
CA GLU A 597 -20.83 -12.80 -16.06
C GLU A 597 -20.77 -11.98 -14.76
N ILE A 598 -20.90 -12.60 -13.58
CA ILE A 598 -20.83 -11.84 -12.32
C ILE A 598 -19.37 -11.53 -11.98
N ARG A 599 -19.00 -10.27 -12.11
CA ARG A 599 -17.74 -9.75 -11.61
C ARG A 599 -17.97 -9.26 -10.18
N VAL A 600 -17.16 -9.77 -9.26
CA VAL A 600 -17.00 -9.15 -7.95
C VAL A 600 -16.10 -7.95 -8.16
N SER A 601 -16.61 -6.75 -7.92
CA SER A 601 -15.74 -5.59 -7.72
C SER A 601 -15.11 -5.75 -6.33
N ASP A 602 -13.80 -5.86 -6.31
CA ASP A 602 -12.99 -5.87 -5.10
C ASP A 602 -13.15 -4.59 -4.29
#